data_9ec88177406b2b1e3c188c86a24b5c86
#
_entry.id   9ec88177406b2b1e3c188c86a24b5c86
#
_cell.length_a   1.000
_cell.length_b   1.000
_cell.length_c   1.000
_cell.angle_alpha   90.00
_cell.angle_beta   90.00
_cell.angle_gamma   90.00
#
_symmetry.space_group_name_H-M   'P 1'
#
loop_
_entity.id
_entity.type
_entity.pdbx_description
1 polymer ?
#
loop_
_entity_poly.entity_id
_entity_poly.type
_entity_poly.pdbx_seq_one_letter_code
_entity_poly.pdbx_strand_id
1 'polypeptide(L)'
;MEQLNLFDYNPNVLIEKQPILKMSEEVLEEWKTKIFQHQQQVIIEPSSKPQQLALFDLDSNSTQFSVNNINPFSLLLHNSEFYKHKAQEYDDSNCIYFVIDNNLPLLLYIGESKHSPKKRWKGVHDCKNYIFNYIELHRKYKITVEVVSAFYFNVPTERKLRQHLESELIDKWRSPFNRESWKCWGQPFSVSN
;
A
#
# COMPACT_ATOMS: atom_id res chain seq x y z
N MET A 1 -15.14 18.56 4.66
CA MET A 1 -15.03 17.56 5.75
C MET A 1 -13.55 17.38 6.01
N GLU A 2 -13.06 17.81 7.17
CA GLU A 2 -11.65 17.71 7.52
C GLU A 2 -11.30 16.25 7.80
N GLN A 3 -10.41 15.67 7.02
CA GLN A 3 -9.77 14.40 7.31
C GLN A 3 -8.70 14.65 8.39
N LEU A 4 -9.15 14.89 9.61
CA LEU A 4 -8.30 15.13 10.77
C LEU A 4 -7.95 13.80 11.42
N ASN A 5 -6.64 13.61 11.62
CA ASN A 5 -6.01 12.58 12.46
C ASN A 5 -5.96 11.14 11.95
N LEU A 6 -5.21 10.94 10.88
CA LEU A 6 -4.69 9.60 10.52
C LEU A 6 -3.76 9.05 11.61
N PHE A 7 -3.21 9.93 12.45
CA PHE A 7 -2.25 9.61 13.50
C PHE A 7 -2.64 10.41 14.74
N ASP A 8 -2.59 9.81 15.92
CA ASP A 8 -2.64 10.54 17.17
C ASP A 8 -1.43 11.48 17.23
N TYR A 9 -1.60 12.70 16.75
CA TYR A 9 -0.60 13.74 16.82
C TYR A 9 -0.54 14.22 18.29
N ASN A 10 0.52 13.84 18.99
CA ASN A 10 0.84 14.43 20.29
C ASN A 10 1.59 15.75 20.02
N PRO A 11 0.99 16.92 20.26
CA PRO A 11 1.62 18.20 19.96
C PRO A 11 2.86 18.50 20.83
N ASN A 12 3.15 17.66 21.84
CA ASN A 12 4.29 17.79 22.74
C ASN A 12 5.51 16.93 22.34
N VAL A 13 5.44 16.15 21.26
CA VAL A 13 6.64 15.54 20.67
C VAL A 13 7.35 16.65 19.90
N LEU A 14 8.53 17.00 20.37
CA LEU A 14 9.47 17.98 19.82
C LEU A 14 9.28 18.16 18.32
N ILE A 15 9.12 19.41 17.90
CA ILE A 15 9.13 19.84 16.50
C ILE A 15 10.53 19.50 15.95
N GLU A 16 10.77 18.23 15.63
CA GLU A 16 11.79 17.91 14.67
C GLU A 16 11.40 18.64 13.39
N LYS A 17 12.29 19.49 12.89
CA LYS A 17 12.09 20.22 11.64
C LYS A 17 11.65 19.20 10.60
N GLN A 18 10.36 19.23 10.27
CA GLN A 18 9.84 18.35 9.24
C GLN A 18 10.68 18.55 7.98
N PRO A 19 11.16 17.50 7.34
CA PRO A 19 11.94 17.64 6.12
C PRO A 19 11.10 18.44 5.12
N ILE A 20 11.69 19.48 4.55
CA ILE A 20 11.03 20.29 3.54
C ILE A 20 10.80 19.40 2.33
N LEU A 21 9.54 19.00 2.13
CA LEU A 21 9.14 18.21 0.98
C LEU A 21 9.37 19.04 -0.29
N LYS A 22 10.36 18.68 -1.08
CA LYS A 22 10.81 19.45 -2.26
C LYS A 22 10.08 19.09 -3.57
N MET A 23 9.11 18.16 -3.52
CA MET A 23 8.35 17.79 -4.72
C MET A 23 7.40 18.95 -5.10
N SER A 24 7.50 19.45 -6.33
CA SER A 24 6.53 20.43 -6.84
C SER A 24 5.21 19.79 -7.20
N GLU A 25 4.18 20.61 -7.45
CA GLU A 25 2.85 20.13 -7.84
C GLU A 25 2.94 19.33 -9.16
N GLU A 26 3.62 19.87 -10.15
CA GLU A 26 3.78 19.25 -11.47
C GLU A 26 4.50 17.91 -11.38
N VAL A 27 5.55 17.83 -10.56
CA VAL A 27 6.30 16.59 -10.34
C VAL A 27 5.44 15.53 -9.62
N LEU A 28 4.62 15.93 -8.65
CA LEU A 28 3.69 15.05 -7.97
C LEU A 28 2.66 14.48 -8.94
N GLU A 29 2.04 15.33 -9.77
CA GLU A 29 1.03 14.92 -10.74
C GLU A 29 1.62 14.01 -11.83
N GLU A 30 2.81 14.33 -12.34
CA GLU A 30 3.51 13.51 -13.32
C GLU A 30 3.86 12.12 -12.72
N TRP A 31 4.35 12.08 -11.50
CA TRP A 31 4.68 10.86 -10.78
C TRP A 31 3.44 9.99 -10.57
N LYS A 32 2.33 10.58 -10.10
CA LYS A 32 1.03 9.88 -9.94
C LYS A 32 0.53 9.33 -11.28
N THR A 33 0.61 10.12 -12.33
CA THR A 33 0.16 9.72 -13.67
C THR A 33 0.92 8.51 -14.20
N LYS A 34 2.24 8.48 -14.06
CA LYS A 34 3.08 7.35 -14.49
C LYS A 34 2.69 6.06 -13.76
N ILE A 35 2.50 6.14 -12.44
CA ILE A 35 2.13 4.98 -11.64
C ILE A 35 0.73 4.50 -12.02
N PHE A 36 -0.22 5.43 -12.13
CA PHE A 36 -1.59 5.13 -12.52
C PHE A 36 -1.66 4.42 -13.89
N GLN A 37 -0.95 4.92 -14.88
CA GLN A 37 -0.89 4.30 -16.21
C GLN A 37 -0.39 2.86 -16.14
N HIS A 38 0.68 2.60 -15.38
CA HIS A 38 1.17 1.24 -15.17
C HIS A 38 0.11 0.35 -14.50
N GLN A 39 -0.52 0.81 -13.43
CA GLN A 39 -1.49 0.02 -12.70
C GLN A 39 -2.78 -0.23 -13.49
N GLN A 40 -3.19 0.70 -14.35
CA GLN A 40 -4.28 0.49 -15.30
C GLN A 40 -3.94 -0.61 -16.33
N GLN A 41 -2.70 -0.65 -16.83
CA GLN A 41 -2.26 -1.73 -17.73
C GLN A 41 -2.32 -3.10 -17.02
N VAL A 42 -1.93 -3.18 -15.75
CA VAL A 42 -2.03 -4.40 -14.94
C VAL A 42 -3.47 -4.90 -14.81
N ILE A 43 -4.44 -3.99 -14.76
CA ILE A 43 -5.87 -4.35 -14.71
C ILE A 43 -6.36 -4.87 -16.06
N ILE A 44 -5.97 -4.20 -17.16
CA ILE A 44 -6.45 -4.50 -18.51
C ILE A 44 -5.77 -5.76 -19.07
N GLU A 45 -4.48 -5.92 -18.82
CA GLU A 45 -3.68 -7.04 -19.28
C GLU A 45 -3.19 -7.87 -18.07
N PRO A 46 -4.05 -8.68 -17.45
CA PRO A 46 -3.59 -9.60 -16.44
C PRO A 46 -2.54 -10.52 -17.08
N SER A 47 -1.29 -10.41 -16.63
CA SER A 47 -0.10 -10.99 -17.26
C SER A 47 -0.32 -12.45 -17.64
N SER A 48 -0.35 -12.71 -18.95
CA SER A 48 -0.30 -14.05 -19.52
C SER A 48 1.12 -14.63 -19.54
N LYS A 49 2.07 -14.03 -18.78
CA LYS A 49 3.36 -14.66 -18.60
C LYS A 49 3.12 -15.98 -17.87
N PRO A 50 3.50 -17.12 -18.47
CA PRO A 50 3.49 -18.36 -17.72
C PRO A 50 4.33 -18.10 -16.47
N GLN A 51 3.70 -18.24 -15.30
CA GLN A 51 4.40 -18.24 -14.04
C GLN A 51 5.54 -19.25 -14.23
N GLN A 52 6.78 -18.77 -14.20
CA GLN A 52 7.91 -19.66 -14.15
C GLN A 52 7.75 -20.37 -12.80
N LEU A 53 7.16 -21.58 -12.86
CA LEU A 53 6.96 -22.45 -11.72
C LEU A 53 8.28 -22.50 -10.98
N ALA A 54 8.36 -21.82 -9.86
CA ALA A 54 9.54 -21.90 -9.02
C ALA A 54 9.73 -23.37 -8.66
N LEU A 55 10.97 -23.82 -8.60
CA LEU A 55 11.38 -25.23 -8.39
C LEU A 55 10.79 -25.88 -7.11
N PHE A 56 9.97 -25.14 -6.38
CA PHE A 56 9.29 -25.53 -5.13
C PHE A 56 7.80 -25.83 -5.29
N ASP A 57 7.24 -25.78 -6.52
CA ASP A 57 5.83 -26.08 -6.80
C ASP A 57 5.55 -27.59 -6.90
N LEU A 58 6.21 -28.43 -6.07
CA LEU A 58 5.94 -29.87 -6.02
C LEU A 58 4.71 -30.22 -5.14
N ASP A 59 4.11 -29.24 -4.47
CA ASP A 59 2.88 -29.46 -3.72
C ASP A 59 1.67 -28.90 -4.47
N SER A 60 0.71 -29.80 -4.73
CA SER A 60 -0.54 -29.58 -5.48
C SER A 60 -1.48 -28.48 -4.93
N ASN A 61 -1.03 -27.68 -3.97
CA ASN A 61 -1.79 -26.57 -3.35
C ASN A 61 -1.35 -25.18 -3.88
N SER A 62 -0.36 -25.09 -4.79
CA SER A 62 0.21 -23.82 -5.24
C SER A 62 -0.73 -22.99 -6.13
N THR A 63 -1.72 -23.62 -6.76
CA THR A 63 -2.70 -22.93 -7.63
C THR A 63 -3.75 -22.12 -6.86
N GLN A 64 -3.88 -22.30 -5.55
CA GLN A 64 -4.91 -21.65 -4.76
C GLN A 64 -4.63 -20.16 -4.51
N PHE A 65 -3.37 -19.74 -4.48
CA PHE A 65 -2.95 -18.37 -4.14
C PHE A 65 -2.27 -17.68 -5.31
N SER A 66 -2.99 -17.52 -6.42
CA SER A 66 -2.44 -16.83 -7.58
C SER A 66 -2.56 -15.31 -7.45
N VAL A 67 -1.46 -14.61 -7.68
CA VAL A 67 -1.39 -13.14 -7.78
C VAL A 67 -2.39 -12.57 -8.77
N ASN A 68 -2.73 -13.35 -9.82
CA ASN A 68 -3.64 -12.90 -10.86
C ASN A 68 -5.10 -12.83 -10.37
N ASN A 69 -5.43 -13.55 -9.30
CA ASN A 69 -6.77 -13.55 -8.71
C ASN A 69 -6.98 -12.41 -7.70
N ILE A 70 -5.92 -11.63 -7.41
CA ILE A 70 -5.99 -10.57 -6.41
C ILE A 70 -5.99 -9.21 -7.09
N ASN A 71 -7.16 -8.56 -7.11
CA ASN A 71 -7.30 -7.18 -7.52
C ASN A 71 -7.57 -6.32 -6.28
N PRO A 72 -6.62 -5.48 -5.84
CA PRO A 72 -6.79 -4.63 -4.66
C PRO A 72 -7.99 -3.69 -4.73
N PHE A 73 -8.34 -3.24 -5.93
CA PHE A 73 -9.42 -2.28 -6.15
C PHE A 73 -10.82 -2.89 -6.11
N SER A 74 -10.93 -4.22 -6.12
CA SER A 74 -12.21 -4.94 -5.99
C SER A 74 -12.53 -5.34 -4.54
N LEU A 75 -11.62 -5.08 -3.60
CA LEU A 75 -11.78 -5.43 -2.20
C LEU A 75 -12.62 -4.38 -1.46
N LEU A 76 -13.17 -4.79 -0.30
CA LEU A 76 -13.87 -3.86 0.58
C LEU A 76 -12.90 -2.80 1.11
N LEU A 77 -13.23 -1.54 0.84
CA LEU A 77 -12.42 -0.40 1.26
C LEU A 77 -12.78 0.02 2.69
N HIS A 78 -11.76 0.31 3.46
CA HIS A 78 -11.88 0.78 4.84
C HIS A 78 -11.25 2.15 4.97
N ASN A 79 -11.93 3.04 5.69
CA ASN A 79 -11.35 4.32 6.09
C ASN A 79 -10.03 4.08 6.82
N SER A 80 -9.07 4.97 6.64
CA SER A 80 -7.75 4.92 7.29
C SER A 80 -7.82 4.87 8.84
N GLU A 81 -8.96 5.21 9.42
CA GLU A 81 -9.23 5.14 10.87
C GLU A 81 -9.90 3.83 11.34
N PHE A 82 -10.07 2.85 10.45
CA PHE A 82 -10.75 1.59 10.79
C PHE A 82 -10.24 0.93 12.09
N TYR A 83 -8.96 1.11 12.41
CA TYR A 83 -8.35 0.55 13.62
C TYR A 83 -8.82 1.21 14.93
N LYS A 84 -9.44 2.39 14.87
CA LYS A 84 -10.03 3.09 16.02
C LYS A 84 -11.39 2.52 16.39
N HIS A 85 -12.11 1.94 15.44
CA HIS A 85 -13.43 1.38 15.69
C HIS A 85 -13.32 -0.03 16.28
N LYS A 86 -14.26 -0.38 17.17
CA LYS A 86 -14.38 -1.73 17.77
C LYS A 86 -14.98 -2.73 16.77
N ALA A 87 -14.59 -2.71 15.52
CA ALA A 87 -15.08 -3.67 14.56
C ALA A 87 -14.60 -5.08 14.92
N GLN A 88 -15.57 -5.94 15.26
CA GLN A 88 -15.38 -7.30 15.78
C GLN A 88 -14.88 -8.32 14.75
N GLU A 89 -14.74 -7.94 13.47
CA GLU A 89 -14.61 -8.90 12.38
C GLU A 89 -13.16 -9.19 11.93
N TYR A 90 -12.15 -8.52 12.49
CA TYR A 90 -10.77 -8.70 12.06
C TYR A 90 -9.92 -9.37 13.15
N ASP A 91 -10.40 -10.47 13.69
CA ASP A 91 -9.67 -11.22 14.69
C ASP A 91 -8.46 -11.92 14.07
N ASP A 92 -7.30 -11.69 14.68
CA ASP A 92 -5.96 -12.34 14.55
C ASP A 92 -5.64 -13.12 13.25
N SER A 93 -6.30 -12.81 12.15
CA SER A 93 -6.11 -13.48 10.86
C SER A 93 -4.92 -12.89 10.11
N ASN A 94 -4.13 -13.76 9.50
CA ASN A 94 -3.12 -13.35 8.53
C ASN A 94 -3.77 -12.66 7.34
N CYS A 95 -3.13 -11.63 6.81
CA CYS A 95 -3.62 -10.95 5.62
C CYS A 95 -2.50 -10.30 4.80
N ILE A 96 -2.80 -10.05 3.54
CA ILE A 96 -2.16 -9.00 2.74
C ILE A 96 -3.04 -7.75 2.85
N TYR A 97 -2.43 -6.59 3.10
CA TYR A 97 -3.13 -5.33 3.16
C TYR A 97 -2.61 -4.35 2.12
N PHE A 98 -3.51 -3.50 1.67
CA PHE A 98 -3.29 -2.54 0.62
C PHE A 98 -3.62 -1.14 1.13
N VAL A 99 -2.84 -0.14 0.70
CA VAL A 99 -3.13 1.27 0.91
C VAL A 99 -3.37 1.90 -0.45
N ILE A 100 -4.49 2.57 -0.59
CA ILE A 100 -5.00 3.06 -1.88
C ILE A 100 -5.37 4.53 -1.73
N ASP A 101 -5.00 5.38 -2.70
CA ASP A 101 -5.66 6.65 -2.91
C ASP A 101 -6.93 6.39 -3.74
N ASN A 102 -8.09 6.51 -3.11
CA ASN A 102 -9.37 6.21 -3.75
C ASN A 102 -9.87 7.36 -4.65
N ASN A 103 -9.34 8.57 -4.48
CA ASN A 103 -9.69 9.69 -5.36
C ASN A 103 -9.12 9.52 -6.77
N LEU A 104 -7.87 9.06 -6.86
CA LEU A 104 -7.27 8.53 -8.08
C LEU A 104 -6.96 7.07 -7.79
N PRO A 105 -7.67 6.05 -8.36
CA PRO A 105 -7.48 4.66 -7.99
C PRO A 105 -6.03 4.22 -8.14
N LEU A 106 -5.22 4.50 -7.11
CA LEU A 106 -3.77 4.36 -7.09
C LEU A 106 -3.35 3.53 -5.89
N LEU A 107 -2.80 2.35 -6.14
CA LEU A 107 -2.27 1.48 -5.10
C LEU A 107 -0.91 2.02 -4.64
N LEU A 108 -0.87 2.51 -3.41
CA LEU A 108 0.29 3.17 -2.82
C LEU A 108 1.23 2.21 -2.13
N TYR A 109 0.69 1.18 -1.44
CA TYR A 109 1.48 0.25 -0.64
C TYR A 109 0.82 -1.12 -0.54
N ILE A 110 1.65 -2.16 -0.47
CA ILE A 110 1.28 -3.54 -0.21
C ILE A 110 2.09 -4.02 1.01
N GLY A 111 1.45 -4.75 1.91
CA GLY A 111 2.14 -5.32 3.07
C GLY A 111 1.52 -6.63 3.56
N GLU A 112 2.35 -7.48 4.16
CA GLU A 112 1.94 -8.71 4.82
C GLU A 112 1.77 -8.48 6.32
N SER A 113 0.82 -9.16 6.93
CA SER A 113 0.67 -9.19 8.38
C SER A 113 0.31 -10.57 8.88
N LYS A 114 1.04 -11.00 9.93
CA LYS A 114 0.69 -12.18 10.75
C LYS A 114 -0.28 -11.83 11.89
N HIS A 115 -0.62 -10.57 12.04
CA HIS A 115 -1.52 -10.07 13.08
C HIS A 115 -2.72 -9.41 12.43
N SER A 116 -3.79 -9.25 13.20
CA SER A 116 -4.94 -8.49 12.72
C SER A 116 -4.52 -7.12 12.20
N PRO A 117 -5.21 -6.59 11.19
CA PRO A 117 -4.98 -5.26 10.65
C PRO A 117 -4.88 -4.20 11.75
N LYS A 118 -5.73 -4.29 12.78
CA LYS A 118 -5.75 -3.38 13.93
C LYS A 118 -4.43 -3.36 14.72
N LYS A 119 -3.83 -4.54 14.99
CA LYS A 119 -2.55 -4.64 15.69
C LYS A 119 -1.42 -4.09 14.82
N ARG A 120 -1.44 -4.40 13.52
CA ARG A 120 -0.41 -3.95 12.58
C ARG A 120 -0.38 -2.43 12.43
N TRP A 121 -1.54 -1.78 12.34
CA TRP A 121 -1.63 -0.32 12.19
C TRP A 121 -1.31 0.47 13.45
N LYS A 122 -1.35 -0.12 14.64
CA LYS A 122 -0.92 0.54 15.89
C LYS A 122 0.60 0.72 16.00
N GLY A 123 1.41 -0.10 15.31
CA GLY A 123 2.87 -0.06 15.39
C GLY A 123 3.52 1.07 14.57
N VAL A 124 4.81 1.32 14.81
CA VAL A 124 5.65 2.16 13.95
C VAL A 124 5.83 1.47 12.60
N HIS A 125 5.76 2.24 11.52
CA HIS A 125 5.70 1.70 10.18
C HIS A 125 6.18 2.74 9.17
N ASP A 126 7.18 2.42 8.37
CA ASP A 126 7.73 3.34 7.37
C ASP A 126 6.65 3.86 6.40
N CYS A 127 5.72 2.98 6.02
CA CYS A 127 4.59 3.35 5.15
C CYS A 127 3.77 4.53 5.69
N LYS A 128 3.62 4.66 7.02
CA LYS A 128 2.87 5.78 7.61
C LYS A 128 3.51 7.13 7.31
N ASN A 129 4.84 7.19 7.31
CA ASN A 129 5.56 8.41 6.99
C ASN A 129 5.35 8.80 5.51
N TYR A 130 5.36 7.81 4.61
CA TYR A 130 5.06 8.07 3.19
C TYR A 130 3.62 8.51 2.97
N ILE A 131 2.65 7.88 3.64
CA ILE A 131 1.24 8.28 3.59
C ILE A 131 1.07 9.71 4.12
N PHE A 132 1.69 10.02 5.26
CA PHE A 132 1.64 11.36 5.84
C PHE A 132 2.19 12.40 4.87
N ASN A 133 3.39 12.18 4.32
CA ASN A 133 4.02 13.10 3.37
C ASN A 133 3.18 13.26 2.09
N TYR A 134 2.55 12.18 1.62
CA TYR A 134 1.65 12.20 0.48
C TYR A 134 0.44 13.10 0.74
N ILE A 135 -0.22 12.93 1.86
CA ILE A 135 -1.37 13.75 2.27
C ILE A 135 -0.96 15.22 2.45
N GLU A 136 0.18 15.48 3.09
CA GLU A 136 0.67 16.86 3.30
C GLU A 136 0.98 17.58 1.98
N LEU A 137 1.56 16.90 0.98
CA LEU A 137 1.76 17.47 -0.35
C LEU A 137 0.44 17.80 -1.04
N HIS A 138 -0.53 16.88 -0.98
CA HIS A 138 -1.87 17.13 -1.55
C HIS A 138 -2.56 18.31 -0.87
N ARG A 139 -2.45 18.42 0.46
CA ARG A 139 -2.99 19.54 1.22
C ARG A 139 -2.31 20.86 0.83
N LYS A 140 -0.98 20.84 0.70
CA LYS A 140 -0.18 22.02 0.29
C LYS A 140 -0.63 22.57 -1.05
N TYR A 141 -0.91 21.68 -2.01
CA TYR A 141 -1.31 22.06 -3.39
C TYR A 141 -2.82 22.09 -3.58
N LYS A 142 -3.62 21.86 -2.52
CA LYS A 142 -5.09 21.83 -2.55
C LYS A 142 -5.64 20.77 -3.53
N ILE A 143 -4.91 19.67 -3.68
CA ILE A 143 -5.31 18.51 -4.48
C ILE A 143 -6.14 17.59 -3.60
N THR A 144 -7.25 17.07 -4.14
CA THR A 144 -8.08 16.09 -3.42
C THR A 144 -7.33 14.77 -3.30
N VAL A 145 -7.41 14.16 -2.10
CA VAL A 145 -6.82 12.84 -1.81
C VAL A 145 -7.72 12.10 -0.83
N GLU A 146 -7.88 10.81 -1.04
CA GLU A 146 -8.64 9.93 -0.14
C GLU A 146 -7.87 8.63 0.08
N VAL A 147 -7.12 8.54 1.17
CA VAL A 147 -6.34 7.34 1.50
C VAL A 147 -7.22 6.36 2.27
N VAL A 148 -7.35 5.17 1.73
CA VAL A 148 -8.13 4.05 2.28
C VAL A 148 -7.26 2.80 2.39
N SER A 149 -7.74 1.79 3.11
CA SER A 149 -7.09 0.48 3.22
C SER A 149 -8.03 -0.62 2.74
N ALA A 150 -7.45 -1.70 2.21
CA ALA A 150 -8.17 -2.91 1.88
C ALA A 150 -7.41 -4.14 2.41
N PHE A 151 -8.11 -5.25 2.68
CA PHE A 151 -7.53 -6.44 3.29
C PHE A 151 -7.94 -7.68 2.53
N TYR A 152 -6.97 -8.55 2.25
CA TYR A 152 -7.18 -9.85 1.62
C TYR A 152 -6.78 -10.95 2.60
N PHE A 153 -7.77 -11.74 3.04
CA PHE A 153 -7.60 -12.75 4.10
C PHE A 153 -7.38 -14.17 3.58
N ASN A 154 -7.70 -14.44 2.31
CA ASN A 154 -7.45 -15.75 1.71
C ASN A 154 -5.97 -15.89 1.33
N VAL A 155 -5.10 -16.01 2.32
CA VAL A 155 -3.64 -16.03 2.19
C VAL A 155 -3.05 -17.29 2.82
N PRO A 156 -1.84 -17.72 2.40
CA PRO A 156 -1.15 -18.84 3.03
C PRO A 156 -0.95 -18.62 4.52
N THR A 157 -1.15 -19.67 5.32
CA THR A 157 -0.87 -19.67 6.76
C THR A 157 0.64 -19.61 7.02
N GLU A 158 1.43 -20.24 6.17
CA GLU A 158 2.88 -20.20 6.25
C GLU A 158 3.41 -18.82 5.89
N ARG A 159 4.25 -18.25 6.77
CA ARG A 159 4.77 -16.89 6.60
C ARG A 159 5.61 -16.72 5.34
N LYS A 160 6.45 -17.71 4.99
CA LYS A 160 7.32 -17.63 3.80
C LYS A 160 6.51 -17.54 2.52
N LEU A 161 5.47 -18.36 2.39
CA LEU A 161 4.56 -18.36 1.24
C LEU A 161 3.78 -17.03 1.16
N ARG A 162 3.37 -16.50 2.31
CA ARG A 162 2.68 -15.20 2.36
C ARG A 162 3.59 -14.03 1.99
N GLN A 163 4.85 -14.04 2.44
CA GLN A 163 5.86 -13.06 2.02
C GLN A 163 6.20 -13.17 0.53
N HIS A 164 6.21 -14.39 -0.02
CA HIS A 164 6.38 -14.60 -1.45
C HIS A 164 5.22 -13.98 -2.23
N LEU A 165 3.98 -14.24 -1.82
CA LEU A 165 2.78 -13.65 -2.40
C LEU A 165 2.80 -12.11 -2.34
N GLU A 166 3.23 -11.53 -1.21
CA GLU A 166 3.44 -10.09 -1.06
C GLU A 166 4.46 -9.57 -2.10
N SER A 167 5.61 -10.22 -2.20
CA SER A 167 6.68 -9.83 -3.14
C SER A 167 6.22 -9.86 -4.60
N GLU A 168 5.50 -10.90 -5.00
CA GLU A 168 4.93 -11.01 -6.34
C GLU A 168 3.87 -9.93 -6.62
N LEU A 169 3.03 -9.60 -5.62
CA LEU A 169 2.07 -8.51 -5.73
C LEU A 169 2.78 -7.16 -5.89
N ILE A 170 3.86 -6.92 -5.13
CA ILE A 170 4.66 -5.69 -5.25
C ILE A 170 5.29 -5.59 -6.65
N ASP A 171 5.85 -6.67 -7.17
CA ASP A 171 6.45 -6.67 -8.51
C ASP A 171 5.41 -6.42 -9.61
N LYS A 172 4.22 -7.01 -9.48
CA LYS A 172 3.11 -6.83 -10.40
C LYS A 172 2.59 -5.40 -10.41
N TRP A 173 2.24 -4.87 -9.24
CA TRP A 173 1.55 -3.58 -9.10
C TRP A 173 2.50 -2.39 -8.99
N ARG A 174 3.77 -2.62 -8.63
CA ARG A 174 4.80 -1.60 -8.42
C ARG A 174 4.33 -0.46 -7.52
N SER A 175 3.74 -0.81 -6.39
CA SER A 175 3.25 0.17 -5.42
C SER A 175 4.39 1.07 -4.90
N PRO A 176 4.28 2.41 -4.98
CA PRO A 176 5.43 3.33 -4.88
C PRO A 176 6.03 3.45 -3.49
N PHE A 177 5.30 3.11 -2.43
CA PHE A 177 5.81 3.17 -1.06
C PHE A 177 6.54 1.88 -0.64
N ASN A 178 6.54 0.85 -1.50
CA ASN A 178 7.39 -0.31 -1.33
C ASN A 178 8.78 -0.05 -1.90
N ARG A 179 9.83 -0.39 -1.15
CA ARG A 179 11.23 -0.14 -1.53
C ARG A 179 11.62 -0.83 -2.83
N GLU A 180 11.05 -2.00 -3.08
CA GLU A 180 11.25 -2.80 -4.28
C GLU A 180 10.86 -2.03 -5.56
N SER A 181 9.89 -1.13 -5.44
CA SER A 181 9.38 -0.32 -6.55
C SER A 181 10.18 0.97 -6.80
N TRP A 182 11.11 1.36 -5.91
CA TRP A 182 11.89 2.59 -6.06
C TRP A 182 12.79 2.60 -7.29
N LYS A 183 13.19 1.43 -7.78
CA LYS A 183 13.88 1.30 -9.08
C LYS A 183 13.06 1.80 -10.27
N CYS A 184 11.71 1.82 -10.13
CA CYS A 184 10.77 2.27 -11.16
C CYS A 184 10.36 3.74 -10.99
N TRP A 185 10.14 4.18 -9.74
CA TRP A 185 9.50 5.46 -9.42
C TRP A 185 10.39 6.44 -8.67
N GLY A 186 11.60 6.03 -8.27
CA GLY A 186 12.41 6.74 -7.30
C GLY A 186 11.92 6.54 -5.86
N GLN A 187 12.73 6.94 -4.88
CA GLN A 187 12.30 6.99 -3.49
C GLN A 187 11.32 8.15 -3.31
N PRO A 188 10.07 7.90 -2.85
CA PRO A 188 9.10 8.96 -2.71
C PRO A 188 9.53 9.96 -1.64
N PHE A 189 9.34 11.25 -1.94
CA PHE A 189 9.59 12.37 -1.03
C PHE A 189 11.03 12.48 -0.49
N SER A 190 12.01 11.86 -1.16
CA SER A 190 13.41 12.02 -0.81
C SER A 190 13.87 13.44 -1.13
N VAL A 191 14.62 14.02 -0.21
CA VAL A 191 15.38 15.24 -0.49
C VAL A 191 16.58 14.82 -1.32
N SER A 192 16.64 15.19 -2.60
CA SER A 192 17.89 15.07 -3.36
C SER A 192 18.92 15.98 -2.71
N ASN A 193 19.99 15.38 -2.18
CA ASN A 193 21.16 16.11 -1.71
C ASN A 193 21.87 16.78 -2.90
#